data_95d4765fe95c39ca195d3d2f9dad04fa
#
_entry.id   95d4765fe95c39ca195d3d2f9dad04fa
#
_cell.length_a   1.000
_cell.length_b   1.000
_cell.length_c   1.000
_cell.angle_alpha   90.00
_cell.angle_beta   90.00
_cell.angle_gamma   90.00
#
_symmetry.space_group_name_H-M   'P 1'
#
loop_
_entity.id
_entity.type
_entity.pdbx_description
1 polymer ?
#
loop_
_entity_poly.entity_id
_entity_poly.type
_entity_poly.pdbx_seq_one_letter_code
_entity_poly.pdbx_strand_id
1 'polypeptide(L)' 'MDDDAELLLKKLAAAGGELPFHDRSEPAEIEAAFGLSKSAFKRALGKLLKAGKVVKTQQGIQLKS' A
#
# COMPACT_ATOMS: atom_id res chain seq x y z
N MET A 1 9.09 11.51 -9.14
CA MET A 1 9.15 10.17 -8.53
C MET A 1 8.38 10.18 -7.23
N ASP A 2 7.67 9.12 -6.94
CA ASP A 2 6.81 9.06 -5.78
C ASP A 2 7.41 8.10 -4.75
N ASP A 3 8.11 8.68 -3.78
CA ASP A 3 8.80 7.90 -2.75
C ASP A 3 7.84 7.06 -1.92
N ASP A 4 6.63 7.58 -1.69
CA ASP A 4 5.61 6.85 -0.91
C ASP A 4 5.12 5.62 -1.67
N ALA A 5 4.93 5.74 -2.97
CA ALA A 5 4.53 4.61 -3.80
C ALA A 5 5.63 3.55 -3.83
N GLU A 6 6.88 3.96 -3.96
CA GLU A 6 8.00 3.03 -3.92
C GLU A 6 8.12 2.33 -2.57
N LEU A 7 7.93 3.08 -1.49
CA LEU A 7 7.96 2.52 -0.14
C LEU A 7 6.87 1.45 0.00
N LEU A 8 5.67 1.73 -0.49
CA LEU A 8 4.56 0.79 -0.44
C LEU A 8 4.88 -0.47 -1.22
N LEU A 9 5.46 -0.33 -2.41
CA LEU A 9 5.87 -1.49 -3.21
C LEU A 9 6.94 -2.33 -2.50
N LYS A 10 7.90 -1.68 -1.88
CA LYS A 10 8.94 -2.39 -1.13
C LYS A 10 8.37 -3.16 0.04
N LYS A 11 7.43 -2.55 0.76
CA LYS A 11 6.77 -3.22 1.88
C LYS A 11 5.96 -4.43 1.41
N LEU A 12 5.26 -4.29 0.29
CA LEU A 12 4.52 -5.40 -0.30
C LEU A 12 5.46 -6.55 -0.69
N ALA A 13 6.56 -6.22 -1.35
CA ALA A 13 7.53 -7.24 -1.76
C ALA A 13 8.12 -7.95 -0.55
N ALA A 14 8.44 -7.21 0.51
CA ALA A 14 9.00 -7.78 1.72
C ALA A 14 8.01 -8.68 2.44
N ALA A 15 6.71 -8.43 2.26
CA ALA A 15 5.65 -9.21 2.89
C ALA A 15 5.17 -10.39 2.02
N GLY A 16 5.89 -10.71 0.95
CA GLY A 16 5.52 -11.81 0.08
C GLY A 16 4.51 -11.43 -0.98
N GLY A 17 4.29 -10.15 -1.20
CA GLY A 17 3.42 -9.66 -2.27
C GLY A 17 2.02 -9.28 -1.83
N GLU A 18 1.68 -9.41 -0.54
CA GLU A 18 0.36 -8.99 -0.07
C GLU A 18 0.44 -8.49 1.36
N LEU A 19 -0.45 -7.56 1.68
CA LEU A 19 -0.55 -6.95 3.00
C LEU A 19 -2.02 -6.81 3.37
N PRO A 20 -2.37 -7.00 4.65
CA PRO A 20 -3.76 -6.90 5.12
C PRO A 20 -4.18 -5.46 5.41
N PHE A 21 -3.76 -4.51 4.58
CA PHE A 21 -4.07 -3.09 4.75
C PHE A 21 -4.82 -2.58 3.54
N HIS A 22 -5.71 -1.65 3.75
CA HIS A 22 -6.48 -1.01 2.70
C HIS A 22 -6.79 0.43 3.10
N ASP A 23 -7.51 1.15 2.24
CA ASP A 23 -7.80 2.56 2.48
C ASP A 23 -8.74 2.81 3.67
N ARG A 24 -9.31 1.75 4.23
CA ARG A 24 -10.16 1.83 5.44
C ARG A 24 -9.44 1.40 6.71
N SER A 25 -8.18 0.99 6.61
CA SER A 25 -7.40 0.61 7.78
C SER A 25 -7.22 1.80 8.73
N GLU A 26 -7.08 1.50 10.02
CA GLU A 26 -6.88 2.55 11.01
C GLU A 26 -5.59 3.33 10.73
N PRO A 27 -5.61 4.67 10.88
CA PRO A 27 -4.40 5.45 10.64
C PRO A 27 -3.20 5.00 11.46
N ALA A 28 -3.43 4.58 12.72
CA ALA A 28 -2.34 4.12 13.58
C ALA A 28 -1.70 2.85 13.04
N GLU A 29 -2.50 1.96 12.47
CA GLU A 29 -1.98 0.72 11.87
C GLU A 29 -1.14 1.01 10.64
N ILE A 30 -1.62 1.92 9.78
CA ILE A 30 -0.91 2.30 8.56
C ILE A 30 0.41 2.97 8.92
N GLU A 31 0.39 3.87 9.89
CA GLU A 31 1.58 4.57 10.33
C GLU A 31 2.60 3.59 10.92
N ALA A 32 2.14 2.64 11.72
CA ALA A 32 3.03 1.64 12.30
C ALA A 32 3.63 0.72 11.24
N ALA A 33 2.86 0.38 10.22
CA ALA A 33 3.32 -0.55 9.18
C ALA A 33 4.22 0.12 8.15
N PHE A 34 3.92 1.35 7.76
CA PHE A 34 4.59 2.00 6.63
C PHE A 34 5.32 3.29 7.02
N GLY A 35 5.07 3.84 8.19
CA GLY A 35 5.59 5.15 8.55
C GLY A 35 4.94 6.29 7.76
N LEU A 36 3.78 6.03 7.17
CA LEU A 36 3.04 7.00 6.38
C LEU A 36 1.75 7.38 7.06
N SER A 37 1.31 8.63 6.85
CA SER A 37 -0.04 9.01 7.24
C SER A 37 -1.05 8.28 6.36
N LYS A 38 -2.29 8.18 6.83
CA LYS A 38 -3.34 7.53 6.04
C LYS A 38 -3.55 8.24 4.70
N SER A 39 -3.45 9.58 4.69
CA SER A 39 -3.58 10.35 3.46
C SER A 39 -2.48 10.02 2.46
N ALA A 40 -1.24 9.93 2.93
CA ALA A 40 -0.11 9.57 2.08
C ALA A 40 -0.25 8.13 1.57
N PHE A 41 -0.67 7.22 2.43
CA PHE A 41 -0.92 5.83 2.06
C PHE A 41 -1.98 5.74 0.95
N LYS A 42 -3.10 6.44 1.13
CA LYS A 42 -4.18 6.42 0.13
C LYS A 42 -3.71 6.96 -1.22
N ARG A 43 -2.93 8.03 -1.22
CA ARG A 43 -2.41 8.59 -2.46
C ARG A 43 -1.44 7.63 -3.14
N ALA A 44 -0.54 7.04 -2.38
CA ALA A 44 0.41 6.08 -2.91
C ALA A 44 -0.31 4.86 -3.47
N LEU A 45 -1.27 4.34 -2.73
CA LEU A 45 -2.06 3.19 -3.17
C LEU A 45 -2.82 3.52 -4.45
N GLY A 46 -3.43 4.70 -4.53
CA GLY A 46 -4.15 5.13 -5.73
C GLY A 46 -3.25 5.18 -6.94
N LYS A 47 -2.04 5.69 -6.78
CA LYS A 47 -1.08 5.74 -7.89
C LYS A 47 -0.67 4.34 -8.35
N LEU A 48 -0.43 3.43 -7.43
CA LEU A 48 -0.05 2.06 -7.77
C LEU A 48 -1.20 1.31 -8.43
N LEU A 49 -2.43 1.54 -7.97
CA LEU A 49 -3.61 0.95 -8.61
C LEU A 49 -3.77 1.46 -10.03
N LYS A 50 -3.61 2.77 -10.23
CA LYS A 50 -3.72 3.38 -11.54
C LYS A 50 -2.62 2.89 -12.49
N ALA A 51 -1.43 2.67 -11.95
CA ALA A 51 -0.30 2.17 -12.73
C ALA A 51 -0.39 0.66 -12.99
N GLY A 52 -1.34 -0.02 -12.36
CA GLY A 52 -1.51 -1.46 -12.54
C GLY A 52 -0.46 -2.28 -11.84
N LYS A 53 0.17 -1.74 -10.82
CA LYS A 53 1.24 -2.44 -10.08
C LYS A 53 0.73 -3.22 -8.89
N VAL A 54 -0.44 -2.85 -8.37
CA VAL A 54 -1.07 -3.54 -7.25
C VAL A 54 -2.55 -3.69 -7.54
N VAL A 55 -3.19 -4.62 -6.83
CA VAL A 55 -4.63 -4.82 -6.91
C VAL A 55 -5.20 -4.82 -5.50
N LYS A 56 -6.45 -4.42 -5.37
CA LYS A 56 -7.17 -4.52 -4.11
C LYS A 56 -7.80 -5.91 -4.01
N THR A 57 -7.71 -6.50 -2.82
CA THR A 57 -8.34 -7.79 -2.56
C THR A 57 -9.27 -7.62 -1.37
N GLN A 58 -10.05 -8.65 -1.08
CA GLN A 58 -10.92 -8.65 0.09
C GLN A 58 -10.12 -8.58 1.38
N GLN A 59 -8.91 -9.05 1.36
CA GLN A 59 -8.04 -9.10 2.54
C GLN A 59 -7.13 -7.88 2.67
N GLY A 60 -6.99 -7.10 1.60
CA GLY A 60 -6.11 -5.93 1.64
C GLY A 60 -5.62 -5.56 0.25
N ILE A 61 -4.31 -5.49 0.09
CA ILE A 61 -3.68 -5.15 -1.19
C ILE A 61 -2.65 -6.21 -1.55
N GLN A 62 -2.43 -6.38 -2.84
CA GLN A 62 -1.55 -7.42 -3.36
C GLN A 62 -0.79 -6.89 -4.57
N LEU A 63 0.47 -7.30 -4.70
CA LEU A 63 1.25 -7.00 -5.89
C LEU A 63 0.62 -7.72 -7.09
N LYS A 64 0.52 -6.99 -8.18
CA LYS A 64 0.07 -7.58 -9.43
C LYS A 64 1.26 -8.27 -10.08
N SER A 65 1.13 -9.54 -10.34
CA SER A 65 2.17 -10.32 -11.01
C SER A 65 2.04 -10.29 -12.52
#